data_3c061be8bb12d54389a9075a66ba37b9
#
_entry.id   3c061be8bb12d54389a9075a66ba37b9
#
_cell.length_a   1.000
_cell.length_b   1.000
_cell.length_c   1.000
_cell.angle_alpha   90.00
_cell.angle_beta   90.00
_cell.angle_gamma   90.00
#
_symmetry.space_group_name_H-M   'P 1'
#
loop_
_entity.id
_entity.type
_entity.pdbx_description
1 polymer ?
#
loop_
_entity_poly.entity_id
_entity_poly.type
_entity_poly.pdbx_seq_one_letter_code
_entity_poly.pdbx_strand_id
1 'polypeptide(L)'
;MIFDHRTYTCRPGTLQRQLQLYAEHGWAIQRRHLGEPLLFAATETGNVNAYVHIWAYESAADREQKRTRLQQDPDWIGYLKKSAEAANLVSQTNALLKEAPFFTPKVPTA
;
A
#
# COMPACT_ATOMS: atom_id res chain seq x y z
N MET A 1 -5.37 -6.08 16.35
CA MET A 1 -5.34 -5.71 14.92
C MET A 1 -3.97 -5.95 14.32
N ILE A 2 -3.89 -6.03 13.03
CA ILE A 2 -2.63 -6.15 12.28
C ILE A 2 -2.51 -4.92 11.39
N PHE A 3 -1.34 -4.27 11.43
CA PHE A 3 -1.05 -3.12 10.57
C PHE A 3 0.06 -3.51 9.60
N ASP A 4 -0.22 -3.42 8.32
CA ASP A 4 0.74 -3.72 7.26
C ASP A 4 1.38 -2.40 6.83
N HIS A 5 2.59 -2.15 7.33
CA HIS A 5 3.37 -0.95 7.05
C HIS A 5 4.29 -1.25 5.85
N ARG A 6 4.01 -0.60 4.73
CA ARG A 6 4.69 -0.88 3.47
C ARG A 6 5.45 0.35 2.99
N THR A 7 6.70 0.14 2.61
CA THR A 7 7.57 1.19 2.07
C THR A 7 8.04 0.79 0.68
N TYR A 8 7.87 1.70 -0.27
CA TYR A 8 8.30 1.51 -1.66
C TYR A 8 9.32 2.58 -2.00
N THR A 9 10.43 2.17 -2.60
CA THR A 9 11.48 3.09 -3.05
C THR A 9 11.52 3.08 -4.57
N CYS A 10 11.49 4.26 -5.17
CA CYS A 10 11.53 4.46 -6.61
C CYS A 10 12.92 4.84 -7.06
N ARG A 11 13.20 4.63 -8.36
CA ARG A 11 14.38 5.21 -9.00
C ARG A 11 14.34 6.74 -8.87
N PRO A 12 15.48 7.40 -8.66
CA PRO A 12 15.50 8.87 -8.57
C PRO A 12 14.75 9.52 -9.73
N GLY A 13 13.88 10.49 -9.40
CA GLY A 13 13.12 11.23 -10.40
C GLY A 13 11.83 10.55 -10.87
N THR A 14 11.47 9.37 -10.36
CA THR A 14 10.30 8.63 -10.82
C THR A 14 9.16 8.55 -9.81
N LEU A 15 9.31 9.11 -8.61
CA LEU A 15 8.30 9.00 -7.55
C LEU A 15 6.94 9.54 -8.00
N GLN A 16 6.90 10.75 -8.60
CA GLN A 16 5.64 11.35 -9.01
C GLN A 16 4.94 10.55 -10.10
N ARG A 17 5.71 9.99 -11.04
CA ARG A 17 5.14 9.12 -12.07
C ARG A 17 4.56 7.83 -11.47
N GLN A 18 5.23 7.26 -10.49
CA GLN A 18 4.73 6.06 -9.82
C GLN A 18 3.45 6.36 -9.04
N LEU A 19 3.41 7.47 -8.31
CA LEU A 19 2.21 7.86 -7.56
C LEU A 19 1.04 8.14 -8.48
N GLN A 20 1.29 8.80 -9.62
CA GLN A 20 0.26 9.07 -10.61
C GLN A 20 -0.28 7.77 -11.23
N LEU A 21 0.61 6.86 -11.60
CA LEU A 21 0.24 5.55 -12.13
C LEU A 21 -0.64 4.78 -11.14
N TYR A 22 -0.24 4.78 -9.87
CA TYR A 22 -1.03 4.14 -8.81
C TYR A 22 -2.38 4.82 -8.64
N ALA A 23 -2.41 6.15 -8.58
CA ALA A 23 -3.67 6.90 -8.41
C ALA A 23 -4.67 6.58 -9.52
N GLU A 24 -4.21 6.45 -10.75
CA GLU A 24 -5.07 6.18 -11.90
C GLU A 24 -5.52 4.73 -12.01
N HIS A 25 -4.65 3.77 -11.70
CA HIS A 25 -4.88 2.37 -12.03
C HIS A 25 -4.93 1.42 -10.82
N GLY A 26 -4.51 1.85 -9.64
CA GLY A 26 -4.43 0.99 -8.47
C GLY A 26 -5.25 1.44 -7.28
N TRP A 27 -5.37 2.73 -7.06
CA TRP A 27 -5.96 3.32 -5.84
C TRP A 27 -7.39 2.85 -5.58
N ALA A 28 -8.28 2.99 -6.54
CA ALA A 28 -9.68 2.60 -6.38
C ALA A 28 -9.83 1.09 -6.15
N ILE A 29 -9.03 0.29 -6.86
CA ILE A 29 -9.10 -1.17 -6.80
C ILE A 29 -8.57 -1.67 -5.46
N GLN A 30 -7.45 -1.15 -5.01
CA GLN A 30 -6.87 -1.55 -3.73
C GLN A 30 -7.82 -1.22 -2.58
N ARG A 31 -8.43 -0.04 -2.58
CA ARG A 31 -9.42 0.36 -1.57
C ARG A 31 -10.68 -0.49 -1.60
N ARG A 32 -11.10 -0.92 -2.79
CA ARG A 32 -12.28 -1.80 -2.93
C ARG A 32 -12.12 -3.07 -2.12
N HIS A 33 -10.91 -3.62 -2.09
CA HIS A 33 -10.63 -4.88 -1.40
C HIS A 33 -10.12 -4.69 0.03
N LEU A 34 -9.30 -3.67 0.27
CA LEU A 34 -8.63 -3.49 1.55
C LEU A 34 -9.29 -2.46 2.46
N GLY A 35 -10.23 -1.66 1.95
CA GLY A 35 -10.79 -0.52 2.67
C GLY A 35 -9.87 0.70 2.62
N GLU A 36 -10.14 1.68 3.46
CA GLU A 36 -9.32 2.89 3.53
C GLU A 36 -8.02 2.61 4.29
N PRO A 37 -6.87 3.07 3.78
CA PRO A 37 -5.62 2.94 4.54
C PRO A 37 -5.60 3.89 5.73
N LEU A 38 -4.79 3.55 6.74
CA LEU A 38 -4.49 4.46 7.82
C LEU A 38 -3.69 5.66 7.35
N LEU A 39 -2.77 5.44 6.43
CA LEU A 39 -1.88 6.45 5.90
C LEU A 39 -1.47 6.08 4.47
N PHE A 40 -1.33 7.08 3.63
CA PHE A 40 -0.68 6.97 2.33
C PHE A 40 0.08 8.26 2.10
N ALA A 41 1.42 8.21 2.14
CA ALA A 41 2.25 9.40 2.17
C ALA A 41 3.57 9.22 1.42
N ALA A 42 4.04 10.31 0.85
CA ALA A 42 5.37 10.38 0.26
C ALA A 42 6.32 11.09 1.22
N THR A 43 7.60 10.75 1.14
CA THR A 43 8.61 11.36 2.01
C THR A 43 8.80 12.84 1.68
N GLU A 44 8.61 13.69 2.68
CA GLU A 44 8.89 15.13 2.58
C GLU A 44 10.38 15.41 2.80
N THR A 45 10.94 14.87 3.89
CA THR A 45 12.38 14.92 4.17
C THR A 45 12.87 13.52 4.51
N GLY A 46 14.09 13.21 4.14
CA GLY A 46 14.67 11.87 4.26
C GLY A 46 14.86 11.24 2.89
N ASN A 47 14.45 10.00 2.71
CA ASN A 47 14.51 9.35 1.39
C ASN A 47 13.37 9.86 0.50
N VAL A 48 13.65 10.91 -0.25
CA VAL A 48 12.64 11.57 -1.11
C VAL A 48 12.17 10.71 -2.29
N ASN A 49 12.76 9.55 -2.49
CA ASN A 49 12.35 8.61 -3.52
C ASN A 49 11.39 7.53 -3.01
N ALA A 50 10.94 7.66 -1.76
CA ALA A 50 10.12 6.64 -1.12
C ALA A 50 8.70 7.15 -0.78
N TYR A 51 7.74 6.22 -0.80
CA TYR A 51 6.40 6.45 -0.26
C TYR A 51 6.01 5.29 0.64
N VAL A 52 5.06 5.58 1.54
CA VAL A 52 4.65 4.65 2.60
C VAL A 52 3.14 4.57 2.60
N HIS A 53 2.59 3.37 2.77
CA HIS A 53 1.18 3.22 3.11
C HIS A 53 0.99 2.16 4.19
N ILE A 54 -0.05 2.35 4.99
CA ILE A 54 -0.35 1.48 6.12
C ILE A 54 -1.81 1.05 6.02
N TRP A 55 -2.02 -0.27 5.99
CA TRP A 55 -3.35 -0.88 5.92
C TRP A 55 -3.63 -1.60 7.22
N ALA A 56 -4.83 -1.42 7.78
CA ALA A 56 -5.24 -2.07 9.01
C ALA A 56 -6.17 -3.24 8.71
N TYR A 57 -5.94 -4.36 9.39
CA TYR A 57 -6.77 -5.56 9.30
C TYR A 57 -7.16 -6.01 10.70
N GLU A 58 -8.33 -6.62 10.85
CA GLU A 58 -8.79 -7.11 12.14
C GLU A 58 -7.93 -8.26 12.67
N SER A 59 -7.39 -9.07 11.75
CA SER A 59 -6.58 -10.25 12.08
C SER A 59 -5.69 -10.62 10.89
N ALA A 60 -4.77 -11.55 11.10
CA ALA A 60 -3.97 -12.13 10.04
C ALA A 60 -4.84 -12.84 8.99
N ALA A 61 -5.90 -13.51 9.44
CA ALA A 61 -6.84 -14.17 8.53
C ALA A 61 -7.60 -13.17 7.66
N ASP A 62 -8.04 -12.06 8.25
CA ASP A 62 -8.70 -10.97 7.51
C ASP A 62 -7.76 -10.41 6.43
N ARG A 63 -6.50 -10.17 6.77
CA ARG A 63 -5.49 -9.71 5.82
C ARG A 63 -5.31 -10.70 4.66
N GLU A 64 -5.18 -11.97 4.97
CA GLU A 64 -4.98 -13.00 3.96
C GLU A 64 -6.15 -13.08 2.99
N GLN A 65 -7.37 -13.06 3.48
CA GLN A 65 -8.59 -13.09 2.67
C GLN A 65 -8.68 -11.89 1.74
N LYS A 66 -8.47 -10.69 2.27
CA LYS A 66 -8.57 -9.45 1.51
C LYS A 66 -7.49 -9.37 0.44
N ARG A 67 -6.25 -9.71 0.80
CA ARG A 67 -5.14 -9.70 -0.16
C ARG A 67 -5.30 -10.76 -1.24
N THR A 68 -5.81 -11.93 -0.91
CA THR A 68 -6.10 -12.97 -1.89
C THR A 68 -7.12 -12.49 -2.92
N ARG A 69 -8.21 -11.86 -2.47
CA ARG A 69 -9.21 -11.30 -3.38
C ARG A 69 -8.63 -10.21 -4.27
N LEU A 70 -7.83 -9.31 -3.69
CA LEU A 70 -7.16 -8.26 -4.45
C LEU A 70 -6.28 -8.85 -5.55
N GLN A 71 -5.48 -9.85 -5.22
CA GLN A 71 -4.55 -10.46 -6.17
C GLN A 71 -5.24 -11.23 -7.28
N GLN A 72 -6.50 -11.59 -7.11
CA GLN A 72 -7.31 -12.26 -8.13
C GLN A 72 -8.08 -11.27 -9.01
N ASP A 73 -8.14 -10.01 -8.64
CA ASP A 73 -8.85 -9.00 -9.40
C ASP A 73 -8.10 -8.66 -10.69
N PRO A 74 -8.73 -8.85 -11.87
CA PRO A 74 -8.08 -8.55 -13.15
C PRO A 74 -7.58 -7.10 -13.27
N ASP A 75 -8.28 -6.15 -12.67
CA ASP A 75 -7.90 -4.75 -12.70
C ASP A 75 -6.62 -4.51 -11.88
N TRP A 76 -6.48 -5.20 -10.74
CA TRP A 76 -5.26 -5.14 -9.94
C TRP A 76 -4.08 -5.77 -10.68
N ILE A 77 -4.31 -6.92 -11.31
CA ILE A 77 -3.31 -7.59 -12.14
C ILE A 77 -2.86 -6.64 -13.26
N GLY A 78 -3.80 -5.93 -13.88
CA GLY A 78 -3.50 -4.93 -14.91
C GLY A 78 -2.63 -3.78 -14.39
N TYR A 79 -2.93 -3.28 -13.19
CA TYR A 79 -2.10 -2.26 -12.54
C TYR A 79 -0.69 -2.78 -12.28
N LEU A 80 -0.56 -3.98 -11.71
CA LEU A 80 0.76 -4.56 -11.43
C LEU A 80 1.59 -4.72 -12.70
N LYS A 81 0.95 -5.10 -13.82
CA LYS A 81 1.63 -5.20 -15.11
C LYS A 81 2.14 -3.83 -15.58
N LYS A 82 1.30 -2.80 -15.47
CA LYS A 82 1.70 -1.42 -15.83
C LYS A 82 2.85 -0.93 -14.97
N SER A 83 2.79 -1.21 -13.66
CA SER A 83 3.85 -0.84 -12.72
C SER A 83 5.17 -1.53 -13.05
N ALA A 84 5.12 -2.82 -13.38
CA ALA A 84 6.30 -3.57 -13.78
C ALA A 84 6.91 -3.02 -15.07
N GLU A 85 6.08 -2.70 -16.06
CA GLU A 85 6.53 -2.14 -17.34
C GLU A 85 7.15 -0.75 -17.16
N ALA A 86 6.59 0.07 -16.27
CA ALA A 86 7.14 1.40 -15.98
C ALA A 86 8.50 1.33 -15.29
N ALA A 87 8.77 0.27 -14.54
CA ALA A 87 10.04 0.00 -13.87
C ALA A 87 10.51 1.15 -12.97
N ASN A 88 9.59 1.85 -12.32
CA ASN A 88 9.91 2.96 -11.41
C ASN A 88 10.39 2.47 -10.05
N LEU A 89 9.91 1.30 -9.60
CA LEU A 89 10.23 0.77 -8.29
C LEU A 89 11.56 0.02 -8.30
N VAL A 90 12.38 0.26 -7.28
CA VAL A 90 13.66 -0.44 -7.10
C VAL A 90 13.62 -1.39 -5.91
N SER A 91 12.80 -1.11 -4.89
CA SER A 91 12.64 -1.98 -3.73
C SER A 91 11.33 -1.74 -3.03
N GLN A 92 10.89 -2.75 -2.28
CA GLN A 92 9.78 -2.62 -1.36
C GLN A 92 10.08 -3.45 -0.12
N THR A 93 9.64 -2.92 1.02
CA THR A 93 9.72 -3.63 2.30
C THR A 93 8.38 -3.50 2.99
N ASN A 94 8.07 -4.45 3.87
CA ASN A 94 6.91 -4.31 4.73
C ASN A 94 7.19 -4.91 6.10
N ALA A 95 6.44 -4.40 7.09
CA ALA A 95 6.44 -4.93 8.43
C ALA A 95 4.99 -5.09 8.88
N LEU A 96 4.69 -6.21 9.51
CA LEU A 96 3.40 -6.38 10.16
C LEU A 96 3.55 -5.95 11.61
N LEU A 97 2.73 -4.99 12.01
CA LEU A 97 2.77 -4.39 13.33
C LEU A 97 1.50 -4.73 14.09
N LYS A 98 1.58 -4.66 15.40
CA LYS A 98 0.43 -4.80 16.28
C LYS A 98 0.43 -3.62 17.23
N GLU A 99 -0.75 -3.14 17.62
CA GLU A 99 -0.85 -2.02 18.56
C GLU A 99 -0.18 -2.37 19.90
N ALA A 100 0.47 -1.35 20.51
CA ALA A 100 0.96 -1.49 21.86
C ALA A 100 -0.21 -1.72 22.82
N PRO A 101 -0.01 -2.45 23.94
CA PRO A 101 -1.11 -2.79 24.84
C PRO A 101 -1.90 -1.60 25.40
N PHE A 102 -1.26 -0.45 25.49
CA PHE A 102 -1.87 0.78 26.04
C PHE A 102 -2.52 1.67 24.96
N PHE A 103 -2.41 1.31 23.69
CA PHE A 103 -2.85 2.16 22.58
C PHE A 103 -4.07 1.60 21.88
N THR A 104 -5.11 2.42 21.75
CA THR A 104 -6.30 2.08 20.97
C THR A 104 -6.24 2.82 19.63
N PRO A 105 -6.01 2.11 18.53
CA PRO A 105 -5.90 2.76 17.22
C PRO A 105 -7.26 3.27 16.75
N LYS A 106 -7.24 4.42 16.04
CA LYS A 106 -8.40 4.90 15.29
C LYS A 106 -8.25 4.42 13.86
N VAL A 107 -9.17 3.56 13.44
CA VAL A 107 -9.12 2.93 12.12
C VAL A 107 -10.21 3.53 11.25
N PRO A 108 -9.90 3.92 10.00
CA PRO A 108 -10.92 4.40 9.08
C PRO A 108 -11.97 3.32 8.83
N THR A 109 -13.24 3.72 8.75
CA THR A 109 -14.31 2.82 8.31
C THR A 109 -14.31 2.74 6.78
N ALA A 110 -14.45 1.53 6.28
CA ALA A 110 -14.50 1.27 4.84
C ALA A 110 -15.76 1.85 4.20
#